data_6c030d839254068c360fdfb47ab9dccd
#
_entry.id   6c030d839254068c360fdfb47ab9dccd
#
_cell.length_a   1.000
_cell.length_b   1.000
_cell.length_c   1.000
_cell.angle_alpha   90.00
_cell.angle_beta   90.00
_cell.angle_gamma   90.00
#
_symmetry.space_group_name_H-M   'P 1'
#
loop_
_entity.id
_entity.type
_entity.pdbx_description
1 polymer ?
#
loop_
_entity_poly.entity_id
_entity_poly.type
_entity_poly.pdbx_seq_one_letter_code
_entity_poly.pdbx_strand_id
1 'polypeptide(L)'
;MFYAWKRSKYKLWCPFLGNFLVRVQYEDCIKDCDKAVERGRELRSDYKMIARALTRKGTALVKMAKCSKDYEPAIETFQKALTEHRNPDTLKKLNDAEKAKKDLEQQEYFDPKIADEEREKGNECFKQQKYPEAVKHYTESLRRNPKDPKAYSNRAACYTKLGALPEGLKDAEKCIELDPTFSKGYTRKGAVQFFMKEYDKALETYQEGLKHDANNQELLDGVRRCVEQINKANRGDLSPEELKERQAKAMQDPEIQNILSDPVMRQVLIDFQESPKAAQEHMKNPMVMNKIQKLVSAGIVQMR
;
A
#
# COMPACT_ATOMS: atom_id res chain seq x y z
N MET A 1 -40.45 -7.08 -36.01
CA MET A 1 -41.19 -5.82 -35.87
C MET A 1 -41.94 -5.65 -34.53
N PHE A 2 -42.16 -6.67 -33.72
CA PHE A 2 -42.90 -6.58 -32.44
C PHE A 2 -42.12 -6.00 -31.26
N TYR A 3 -40.80 -5.95 -31.27
CA TYR A 3 -39.98 -5.45 -30.18
C TYR A 3 -39.78 -3.93 -30.14
N ALA A 4 -39.98 -3.24 -31.25
CA ALA A 4 -39.80 -1.78 -31.32
C ALA A 4 -41.01 -1.01 -30.75
N TRP A 5 -42.19 -1.60 -30.72
CA TRP A 5 -43.45 -0.92 -30.35
C TRP A 5 -43.63 -0.80 -28.81
N LYS A 6 -43.08 -1.72 -28.04
CA LYS A 6 -43.13 -1.65 -26.56
C LYS A 6 -42.25 -0.57 -25.96
N ARG A 7 -41.22 -0.09 -26.67
CA ARG A 7 -40.28 0.94 -26.16
C ARG A 7 -40.84 2.36 -26.15
N SER A 8 -41.85 2.66 -26.94
CA SER A 8 -42.35 4.03 -27.13
C SER A 8 -43.41 4.48 -26.10
N LYS A 9 -44.18 3.58 -25.52
CA LYS A 9 -45.32 3.93 -24.64
C LYS A 9 -44.98 4.21 -23.16
N TYR A 10 -43.76 3.89 -22.69
CA TYR A 10 -43.41 4.00 -21.25
C TYR A 10 -42.30 5.01 -20.93
N LYS A 11 -42.02 5.94 -21.88
CA LYS A 11 -40.96 6.95 -21.67
C LYS A 11 -41.36 8.13 -20.77
N LEU A 12 -42.57 8.14 -20.27
CA LEU A 12 -43.11 9.23 -19.45
C LEU A 12 -43.73 8.59 -18.18
N TRP A 13 -43.10 8.76 -17.08
CA TRP A 13 -43.57 8.63 -15.69
C TRP A 13 -42.68 7.70 -14.80
N CYS A 14 -42.00 8.38 -13.90
CA CYS A 14 -41.41 7.90 -12.68
C CYS A 14 -40.07 7.13 -12.79
N PRO A 15 -38.99 7.61 -12.15
CA PRO A 15 -37.71 6.90 -12.06
C PRO A 15 -37.84 5.49 -11.44
N PHE A 16 -38.84 5.28 -10.59
CA PHE A 16 -39.15 3.97 -9.99
C PHE A 16 -39.67 2.93 -11.03
N LEU A 17 -40.48 3.34 -11.97
CA LEU A 17 -40.98 2.45 -13.03
C LEU A 17 -39.87 2.08 -14.04
N GLY A 18 -38.93 2.98 -14.32
CA GLY A 18 -37.78 2.70 -15.17
C GLY A 18 -36.89 1.58 -14.61
N ASN A 19 -36.56 1.64 -13.33
CA ASN A 19 -35.76 0.61 -12.65
C ASN A 19 -36.49 -0.75 -12.56
N PHE A 20 -37.81 -0.73 -12.34
CA PHE A 20 -38.62 -1.96 -12.31
C PHE A 20 -38.68 -2.65 -13.68
N LEU A 21 -38.92 -1.92 -14.76
CA LEU A 21 -38.96 -2.46 -16.12
C LEU A 21 -37.62 -3.02 -16.59
N VAL A 22 -36.51 -2.36 -16.23
CA VAL A 22 -35.16 -2.84 -16.52
C VAL A 22 -34.86 -4.13 -15.75
N ARG A 23 -35.29 -4.22 -14.51
CA ARG A 23 -35.12 -5.43 -13.67
C ARG A 23 -35.89 -6.62 -14.28
N VAL A 24 -37.13 -6.45 -14.66
CA VAL A 24 -37.94 -7.50 -15.32
C VAL A 24 -37.26 -7.98 -16.59
N GLN A 25 -36.67 -7.07 -17.39
CA GLN A 25 -35.90 -7.45 -18.58
C GLN A 25 -34.69 -8.33 -18.29
N TYR A 26 -33.98 -8.09 -17.18
CA TYR A 26 -32.84 -8.93 -16.79
C TYR A 26 -33.29 -10.30 -16.23
N GLU A 27 -34.37 -10.35 -15.48
CA GLU A 27 -34.95 -11.62 -14.98
C GLU A 27 -35.40 -12.51 -16.14
N ASP A 28 -36.06 -11.94 -17.15
CA ASP A 28 -36.47 -12.66 -18.36
C ASP A 28 -35.25 -13.11 -19.18
N CYS A 29 -34.22 -12.25 -19.29
CA CYS A 29 -32.97 -12.60 -19.94
C CYS A 29 -32.28 -13.79 -19.25
N ILE A 30 -32.28 -13.85 -17.94
CA ILE A 30 -31.70 -14.97 -17.15
C ILE A 30 -32.47 -16.25 -17.48
N LYS A 31 -33.80 -16.24 -17.41
CA LYS A 31 -34.64 -17.40 -17.76
C LYS A 31 -34.41 -17.89 -19.18
N ASP A 32 -34.30 -16.97 -20.15
CA ASP A 32 -34.04 -17.33 -21.55
C ASP A 32 -32.62 -17.91 -21.73
N CYS A 33 -31.64 -17.40 -21.00
CA CYS A 33 -30.30 -17.96 -21.00
C CYS A 33 -30.28 -19.37 -20.39
N ASP A 34 -31.03 -19.62 -19.31
CA ASP A 34 -31.11 -20.94 -18.69
C ASP A 34 -31.72 -21.95 -19.66
N LYS A 35 -32.83 -21.63 -20.30
CA LYS A 35 -33.43 -22.46 -21.35
C LYS A 35 -32.47 -22.71 -22.53
N ALA A 36 -31.72 -21.69 -22.94
CA ALA A 36 -30.72 -21.82 -23.99
C ALA A 36 -29.57 -22.76 -23.61
N VAL A 37 -29.11 -22.73 -22.36
CA VAL A 37 -28.09 -23.63 -21.87
C VAL A 37 -28.60 -25.06 -21.80
N GLU A 38 -29.80 -25.27 -21.22
CA GLU A 38 -30.44 -26.58 -21.10
C GLU A 38 -30.62 -27.22 -22.49
N ARG A 39 -31.26 -26.52 -23.40
CA ARG A 39 -31.49 -26.99 -24.79
C ARG A 39 -30.20 -27.19 -25.57
N GLY A 40 -29.17 -26.34 -25.33
CA GLY A 40 -27.85 -26.49 -25.93
C GLY A 40 -27.17 -27.78 -25.47
N ARG A 41 -27.32 -28.19 -24.23
CA ARG A 41 -26.80 -29.47 -23.68
C ARG A 41 -27.53 -30.67 -24.25
N GLU A 42 -28.89 -30.60 -24.31
CA GLU A 42 -29.70 -31.66 -24.89
C GLU A 42 -29.34 -31.92 -26.36
N LEU A 43 -29.16 -30.87 -27.13
CA LEU A 43 -28.83 -30.93 -28.55
C LEU A 43 -27.33 -31.11 -28.84
N ARG A 44 -26.49 -31.30 -27.80
CA ARG A 44 -25.01 -31.38 -27.90
C ARG A 44 -24.42 -30.24 -28.74
N SER A 45 -24.93 -29.03 -28.52
CA SER A 45 -24.47 -27.82 -29.21
C SER A 45 -23.00 -27.51 -28.89
N ASP A 46 -22.36 -26.67 -29.73
CA ASP A 46 -21.01 -26.18 -29.52
C ASP A 46 -20.89 -25.50 -28.14
N TYR A 47 -19.90 -25.93 -27.35
CA TYR A 47 -19.57 -25.38 -26.04
C TYR A 47 -19.41 -23.86 -26.01
N LYS A 48 -18.97 -23.29 -27.16
CA LYS A 48 -18.91 -21.85 -27.35
C LYS A 48 -20.26 -21.15 -27.27
N MET A 49 -21.33 -21.81 -27.75
CA MET A 49 -22.68 -21.27 -27.66
C MET A 49 -23.24 -21.32 -26.26
N ILE A 50 -22.97 -22.40 -25.54
CA ILE A 50 -23.32 -22.56 -24.12
C ILE A 50 -22.59 -21.50 -23.27
N ALA A 51 -21.28 -21.33 -23.48
CA ALA A 51 -20.47 -20.32 -22.80
C ALA A 51 -20.98 -18.90 -23.05
N ARG A 52 -21.43 -18.58 -24.28
CA ARG A 52 -22.02 -17.27 -24.60
C ARG A 52 -23.34 -17.03 -23.84
N ALA A 53 -24.19 -18.04 -23.73
CA ALA A 53 -25.45 -17.94 -22.98
C ALA A 53 -25.16 -17.72 -21.48
N LEU A 54 -24.23 -18.48 -20.91
CA LEU A 54 -23.78 -18.31 -19.52
C LEU A 54 -23.15 -16.91 -19.29
N THR A 55 -22.32 -16.42 -20.22
CA THR A 55 -21.73 -15.08 -20.11
C THR A 55 -22.80 -13.98 -20.11
N ARG A 56 -23.86 -14.12 -20.93
CA ARG A 56 -25.00 -13.19 -20.91
C ARG A 56 -25.77 -13.25 -19.60
N LYS A 57 -26.02 -14.47 -19.09
CA LYS A 57 -26.63 -14.67 -17.77
C LYS A 57 -25.85 -14.00 -16.67
N GLY A 58 -24.54 -14.25 -16.58
CA GLY A 58 -23.65 -13.61 -15.60
C GLY A 58 -23.67 -12.08 -15.69
N THR A 59 -23.69 -11.54 -16.92
CA THR A 59 -23.81 -10.08 -17.14
C THR A 59 -25.14 -9.52 -16.64
N ALA A 60 -26.25 -10.24 -16.83
CA ALA A 60 -27.55 -9.83 -16.31
C ALA A 60 -27.59 -9.86 -14.78
N LEU A 61 -27.02 -10.90 -14.16
CA LEU A 61 -26.90 -11.01 -12.70
C LEU A 61 -26.09 -9.86 -12.10
N VAL A 62 -24.94 -9.49 -12.69
CA VAL A 62 -24.16 -8.33 -12.26
C VAL A 62 -24.97 -7.03 -12.33
N LYS A 63 -25.81 -6.86 -13.35
CA LYS A 63 -26.67 -5.66 -13.52
C LYS A 63 -27.81 -5.61 -12.50
N MET A 64 -28.18 -6.72 -11.91
CA MET A 64 -29.21 -6.82 -10.88
C MET A 64 -28.64 -6.74 -9.47
N ALA A 65 -27.33 -6.96 -9.29
CA ALA A 65 -26.65 -6.96 -8.00
C ALA A 65 -26.77 -5.59 -7.31
N LYS A 66 -27.16 -5.62 -6.04
CA LYS A 66 -27.29 -4.45 -5.17
C LYS A 66 -26.35 -4.50 -3.99
N CYS A 67 -25.99 -5.70 -3.54
CA CYS A 67 -25.08 -5.94 -2.44
C CYS A 67 -23.96 -6.90 -2.87
N SER A 68 -22.94 -7.01 -2.05
CA SER A 68 -21.78 -7.87 -2.34
C SER A 68 -22.15 -9.34 -2.57
N LYS A 69 -23.11 -9.85 -1.81
CA LYS A 69 -23.62 -11.24 -1.92
C LYS A 69 -24.29 -11.52 -3.27
N ASP A 70 -24.92 -10.52 -3.88
CA ASP A 70 -25.61 -10.68 -5.16
C ASP A 70 -24.63 -10.95 -6.31
N TYR A 71 -23.33 -10.69 -6.14
CA TYR A 71 -22.31 -11.00 -7.12
C TYR A 71 -21.91 -12.48 -7.16
N GLU A 72 -22.16 -13.25 -6.10
CA GLU A 72 -21.77 -14.67 -6.03
C GLU A 72 -22.36 -15.51 -7.17
N PRO A 73 -23.69 -15.44 -7.45
CA PRO A 73 -24.26 -16.17 -8.57
C PRO A 73 -23.72 -15.75 -9.94
N ALA A 74 -23.34 -14.47 -10.09
CA ALA A 74 -22.75 -13.97 -11.32
C ALA A 74 -21.34 -14.53 -11.53
N ILE A 75 -20.50 -14.50 -10.47
CA ILE A 75 -19.15 -15.05 -10.47
C ILE A 75 -19.15 -16.54 -10.79
N GLU A 76 -19.99 -17.34 -10.12
CA GLU A 76 -20.17 -18.77 -10.43
C GLU A 76 -20.58 -19.00 -11.88
N THR A 77 -21.49 -18.16 -12.41
CA THR A 77 -21.96 -18.29 -13.79
C THR A 77 -20.84 -17.99 -14.79
N PHE A 78 -19.99 -16.98 -14.53
CA PHE A 78 -18.83 -16.71 -15.38
C PHE A 78 -17.77 -17.81 -15.29
N GLN A 79 -17.53 -18.38 -14.10
CA GLN A 79 -16.64 -19.53 -13.92
C GLN A 79 -17.16 -20.73 -14.73
N LYS A 80 -18.46 -21.06 -14.65
CA LYS A 80 -19.08 -22.10 -15.47
C LYS A 80 -18.96 -21.80 -16.96
N ALA A 81 -19.09 -20.54 -17.39
CA ALA A 81 -18.88 -20.18 -18.78
C ALA A 81 -17.44 -20.43 -19.27
N LEU A 82 -16.45 -20.15 -18.41
CA LEU A 82 -15.02 -20.36 -18.70
C LEU A 82 -14.63 -21.84 -18.70
N THR A 83 -15.31 -22.71 -17.95
CA THR A 83 -15.13 -24.17 -18.02
C THR A 83 -15.65 -24.73 -19.34
N GLU A 84 -16.77 -24.22 -19.87
CA GLU A 84 -17.30 -24.63 -21.18
C GLU A 84 -16.40 -24.12 -22.34
N HIS A 85 -16.00 -22.87 -22.29
CA HIS A 85 -15.12 -22.28 -23.31
C HIS A 85 -14.34 -21.08 -22.76
N ARG A 86 -13.00 -21.16 -22.80
CA ARG A 86 -12.13 -20.06 -22.41
C ARG A 86 -12.26 -18.89 -23.37
N ASN A 87 -12.67 -17.75 -22.84
CA ASN A 87 -12.86 -16.50 -23.60
C ASN A 87 -12.30 -15.31 -22.79
N PRO A 88 -11.37 -14.51 -23.37
CA PRO A 88 -10.80 -13.33 -22.70
C PRO A 88 -11.85 -12.32 -22.21
N ASP A 89 -12.92 -12.10 -22.97
CA ASP A 89 -14.02 -11.18 -22.59
C ASP A 89 -14.74 -11.69 -21.33
N THR A 90 -15.03 -12.99 -21.25
CA THR A 90 -15.66 -13.61 -20.08
C THR A 90 -14.74 -13.54 -18.84
N LEU A 91 -13.43 -13.77 -19.04
CA LEU A 91 -12.44 -13.65 -17.97
C LEU A 91 -12.36 -12.21 -17.43
N LYS A 92 -12.36 -11.22 -18.32
CA LYS A 92 -12.41 -9.82 -17.91
C LYS A 92 -13.65 -9.51 -17.08
N LYS A 93 -14.83 -9.96 -17.53
CA LYS A 93 -16.09 -9.77 -16.79
C LYS A 93 -16.10 -10.45 -15.43
N LEU A 94 -15.46 -11.62 -15.31
CA LEU A 94 -15.27 -12.31 -14.04
C LEU A 94 -14.42 -11.45 -13.09
N ASN A 95 -13.25 -11.00 -13.54
CA ASN A 95 -12.36 -10.16 -12.74
C ASN A 95 -13.02 -8.83 -12.33
N ASP A 96 -13.78 -8.21 -13.24
CA ASP A 96 -14.52 -6.98 -12.95
C ASP A 96 -15.61 -7.23 -11.89
N ALA A 97 -16.31 -8.38 -11.95
CA ALA A 97 -17.34 -8.74 -10.98
C ALA A 97 -16.73 -9.07 -9.60
N GLU A 98 -15.62 -9.79 -9.54
CA GLU A 98 -14.88 -10.08 -8.30
C GLU A 98 -14.37 -8.79 -7.65
N LYS A 99 -13.84 -7.87 -8.45
CA LYS A 99 -13.41 -6.56 -7.97
C LYS A 99 -14.58 -5.74 -7.42
N ALA A 100 -15.69 -5.67 -8.16
CA ALA A 100 -16.88 -4.96 -7.72
C ALA A 100 -17.48 -5.55 -6.43
N LYS A 101 -17.48 -6.89 -6.29
CA LYS A 101 -17.87 -7.58 -5.04
C LYS A 101 -17.01 -7.10 -3.88
N LYS A 102 -15.68 -7.14 -4.04
CA LYS A 102 -14.73 -6.74 -3.00
C LYS A 102 -14.87 -5.26 -2.61
N ASP A 103 -15.07 -4.39 -3.59
CA ASP A 103 -15.27 -2.95 -3.34
C ASP A 103 -16.58 -2.69 -2.55
N LEU A 104 -17.66 -3.43 -2.87
CA LEU A 104 -18.91 -3.35 -2.13
C LEU A 104 -18.79 -3.96 -0.73
N GLU A 105 -18.13 -5.10 -0.55
CA GLU A 105 -17.84 -5.66 0.77
C GLU A 105 -17.12 -4.67 1.67
N GLN A 106 -16.15 -3.92 1.13
CA GLN A 106 -15.49 -2.85 1.86
C GLN A 106 -16.44 -1.71 2.22
N GLN A 107 -17.33 -1.31 1.28
CA GLN A 107 -18.31 -0.25 1.55
C GLN A 107 -19.36 -0.67 2.57
N GLU A 108 -19.85 -1.92 2.51
CA GLU A 108 -20.82 -2.49 3.47
C GLU A 108 -20.21 -2.66 4.85
N TYR A 109 -18.88 -2.89 4.91
CA TYR A 109 -18.14 -3.03 6.16
C TYR A 109 -17.73 -1.68 6.76
N PHE A 110 -17.82 -0.60 6.00
CA PHE A 110 -17.43 0.72 6.44
C PHE A 110 -18.36 1.24 7.53
N ASP A 111 -17.81 1.44 8.72
CA ASP A 111 -18.51 2.03 9.88
C ASP A 111 -17.54 2.86 10.73
N PRO A 112 -17.54 4.20 10.58
CA PRO A 112 -16.61 5.06 11.31
C PRO A 112 -16.81 5.02 12.83
N LYS A 113 -18.03 4.77 13.32
CA LYS A 113 -18.29 4.73 14.77
C LYS A 113 -17.66 3.51 15.41
N ILE A 114 -17.89 2.33 14.81
CA ILE A 114 -17.24 1.09 15.27
C ILE A 114 -15.72 1.20 15.10
N ALA A 115 -15.25 1.86 14.01
CA ALA A 115 -13.81 2.10 13.81
C ALA A 115 -13.20 2.90 14.96
N ASP A 116 -13.87 3.96 15.42
CA ASP A 116 -13.41 4.78 16.56
C ASP A 116 -13.41 3.97 17.87
N GLU A 117 -14.45 3.18 18.12
CA GLU A 117 -14.51 2.31 19.31
C GLU A 117 -13.36 1.30 19.32
N GLU A 118 -13.10 0.66 18.20
CA GLU A 118 -11.98 -0.30 18.08
C GLU A 118 -10.63 0.41 18.22
N ARG A 119 -10.47 1.63 17.71
CA ARG A 119 -9.25 2.41 17.92
C ARG A 119 -9.02 2.72 19.41
N GLU A 120 -10.08 3.09 20.14
CA GLU A 120 -9.96 3.36 21.60
C GLU A 120 -9.61 2.09 22.37
N LYS A 121 -10.21 0.94 22.07
CA LYS A 121 -9.80 -0.36 22.65
C LYS A 121 -8.32 -0.66 22.37
N GLY A 122 -7.87 -0.37 21.14
CA GLY A 122 -6.46 -0.47 20.77
C GLY A 122 -5.57 0.44 21.61
N ASN A 123 -6.01 1.69 21.87
CA ASN A 123 -5.30 2.65 22.73
C ASN A 123 -5.19 2.15 24.18
N GLU A 124 -6.24 1.53 24.71
CA GLU A 124 -6.22 0.93 26.05
C GLU A 124 -5.24 -0.25 26.13
N CYS A 125 -5.28 -1.15 25.14
CA CYS A 125 -4.32 -2.25 25.02
C CYS A 125 -2.88 -1.75 24.92
N PHE A 126 -2.64 -0.67 24.14
CA PHE A 126 -1.34 -0.04 24.01
C PHE A 126 -0.82 0.50 25.33
N LYS A 127 -1.67 1.21 26.12
CA LYS A 127 -1.33 1.69 27.46
C LYS A 127 -0.98 0.56 28.42
N GLN A 128 -1.64 -0.59 28.28
CA GLN A 128 -1.36 -1.81 29.03
C GLN A 128 -0.15 -2.60 28.49
N GLN A 129 0.56 -2.10 27.48
CA GLN A 129 1.70 -2.75 26.80
C GLN A 129 1.33 -4.08 26.11
N LYS A 130 0.05 -4.34 25.87
CA LYS A 130 -0.46 -5.50 25.14
C LYS A 130 -0.45 -5.20 23.64
N TYR A 131 0.73 -5.06 23.05
CA TYR A 131 0.90 -4.62 21.66
C TYR A 131 0.27 -5.55 20.62
N PRO A 132 0.34 -6.89 20.75
CA PRO A 132 -0.31 -7.79 19.79
C PRO A 132 -1.83 -7.64 19.76
N GLU A 133 -2.49 -7.45 20.91
CA GLU A 133 -3.91 -7.18 21.01
C GLU A 133 -4.26 -5.82 20.44
N ALA A 134 -3.46 -4.80 20.75
CA ALA A 134 -3.63 -3.45 20.19
C ALA A 134 -3.60 -3.47 18.67
N VAL A 135 -2.67 -4.22 18.04
CA VAL A 135 -2.60 -4.38 16.58
C VAL A 135 -3.88 -4.99 16.01
N LYS A 136 -4.50 -5.96 16.69
CA LYS A 136 -5.78 -6.56 16.24
C LYS A 136 -6.89 -5.51 16.23
N HIS A 137 -7.04 -4.72 17.29
CA HIS A 137 -8.05 -3.67 17.39
C HIS A 137 -7.82 -2.55 16.36
N TYR A 138 -6.58 -2.07 16.18
CA TYR A 138 -6.27 -1.09 15.14
C TYR A 138 -6.49 -1.64 13.72
N THR A 139 -6.22 -2.93 13.50
CA THR A 139 -6.49 -3.56 12.21
C THR A 139 -7.98 -3.64 11.93
N GLU A 140 -8.80 -3.97 12.93
CA GLU A 140 -10.25 -3.95 12.79
C GLU A 140 -10.77 -2.51 12.58
N SER A 141 -10.25 -1.53 13.31
CA SER A 141 -10.54 -0.12 13.09
C SER A 141 -10.26 0.30 11.65
N LEU A 142 -9.11 -0.08 11.09
CA LEU A 142 -8.72 0.23 9.71
C LEU A 142 -9.52 -0.56 8.65
N ARG A 143 -10.04 -1.73 8.98
CA ARG A 143 -10.99 -2.43 8.10
C ARG A 143 -12.32 -1.71 8.02
N ARG A 144 -12.78 -1.12 9.15
CA ARG A 144 -14.00 -0.31 9.23
C ARG A 144 -13.83 1.09 8.64
N ASN A 145 -12.66 1.70 8.82
CA ASN A 145 -12.31 3.01 8.24
C ASN A 145 -10.89 3.04 7.71
N PRO A 146 -10.67 2.66 6.42
CA PRO A 146 -9.34 2.62 5.82
C PRO A 146 -8.66 3.98 5.63
N LYS A 147 -9.36 5.08 5.93
CA LYS A 147 -8.86 6.46 5.73
C LYS A 147 -8.53 7.18 7.05
N ASP A 148 -8.42 6.46 8.17
CA ASP A 148 -8.05 7.06 9.45
C ASP A 148 -6.52 7.10 9.65
N PRO A 149 -5.86 8.27 9.52
CA PRO A 149 -4.41 8.39 9.72
C PRO A 149 -3.99 8.10 11.17
N LYS A 150 -4.90 8.34 12.15
CA LYS A 150 -4.62 8.11 13.56
C LYS A 150 -4.46 6.61 13.87
N ALA A 151 -5.33 5.78 13.30
CA ALA A 151 -5.25 4.34 13.49
C ALA A 151 -3.97 3.76 12.86
N TYR A 152 -3.56 4.23 11.67
CA TYR A 152 -2.28 3.85 11.07
C TYR A 152 -1.09 4.27 11.95
N SER A 153 -1.05 5.52 12.42
CA SER A 153 0.01 6.02 13.30
C SER A 153 0.13 5.19 14.58
N ASN A 154 -0.99 4.82 15.20
CA ASN A 154 -1.01 4.04 16.44
C ASN A 154 -0.58 2.59 16.20
N ARG A 155 -0.99 1.97 15.07
CA ARG A 155 -0.56 0.62 14.71
C ARG A 155 0.93 0.58 14.37
N ALA A 156 1.45 1.59 13.67
CA ALA A 156 2.89 1.75 13.42
C ALA A 156 3.70 1.80 14.72
N ALA A 157 3.18 2.50 15.75
CA ALA A 157 3.81 2.51 17.06
C ALA A 157 3.84 1.13 17.71
N CYS A 158 2.76 0.33 17.60
CA CYS A 158 2.74 -1.04 18.07
C CYS A 158 3.77 -1.92 17.34
N TYR A 159 3.81 -1.85 16.02
CA TYR A 159 4.79 -2.60 15.23
C TYR A 159 6.22 -2.25 15.58
N THR A 160 6.51 -0.97 15.85
CA THR A 160 7.83 -0.54 16.34
C THR A 160 8.18 -1.19 17.67
N LYS A 161 7.22 -1.29 18.61
CA LYS A 161 7.43 -1.96 19.91
C LYS A 161 7.60 -3.47 19.79
N LEU A 162 6.97 -4.08 18.79
CA LEU A 162 7.09 -5.51 18.50
C LEU A 162 8.31 -5.88 17.66
N GLY A 163 9.07 -4.89 17.15
CA GLY A 163 10.20 -5.14 16.26
C GLY A 163 9.79 -5.44 14.80
N ALA A 164 8.51 -5.38 14.47
CA ALA A 164 7.98 -5.54 13.11
C ALA A 164 8.17 -4.23 12.33
N LEU A 165 9.43 -3.86 12.09
CA LEU A 165 9.79 -2.56 11.54
C LEU A 165 9.28 -2.32 10.11
N PRO A 166 9.32 -3.29 9.17
CA PRO A 166 8.81 -3.10 7.82
C PRO A 166 7.31 -2.79 7.78
N GLU A 167 6.51 -3.46 8.63
CA GLU A 167 5.08 -3.23 8.75
C GLU A 167 4.80 -1.85 9.37
N GLY A 168 5.58 -1.48 10.38
CA GLY A 168 5.52 -0.16 10.99
C GLY A 168 5.84 0.97 10.02
N LEU A 169 6.82 0.76 9.13
CA LEU A 169 7.18 1.72 8.10
C LEU A 169 6.04 1.94 7.10
N LYS A 170 5.45 0.85 6.60
CA LYS A 170 4.30 0.91 5.67
C LYS A 170 3.11 1.67 6.27
N ASP A 171 2.81 1.42 7.52
CA ASP A 171 1.71 2.10 8.20
C ASP A 171 2.00 3.59 8.41
N ALA A 172 3.24 3.94 8.79
CA ALA A 172 3.63 5.33 8.95
C ALA A 172 3.62 6.09 7.61
N GLU A 173 4.04 5.46 6.52
CA GLU A 173 3.97 6.02 5.17
C GLU A 173 2.52 6.21 4.72
N LYS A 174 1.65 5.22 4.99
CA LYS A 174 0.23 5.34 4.68
C LYS A 174 -0.45 6.44 5.50
N CYS A 175 -0.04 6.63 6.75
CA CYS A 175 -0.50 7.73 7.59
C CYS A 175 -0.17 9.09 6.96
N ILE A 176 1.06 9.29 6.49
CA ILE A 176 1.53 10.53 5.83
C ILE A 176 0.83 10.74 4.48
N GLU A 177 0.61 9.66 3.71
CA GLU A 177 -0.12 9.72 2.43
C GLU A 177 -1.56 10.21 2.63
N LEU A 178 -2.23 9.77 3.70
CA LEU A 178 -3.62 10.15 4.01
C LEU A 178 -3.74 11.57 4.57
N ASP A 179 -2.79 11.98 5.39
CA ASP A 179 -2.71 13.32 5.96
C ASP A 179 -1.25 13.79 6.04
N PRO A 180 -0.75 14.49 5.01
CA PRO A 180 0.61 15.01 4.99
C PRO A 180 0.91 16.05 6.10
N THR A 181 -0.10 16.62 6.75
CA THR A 181 0.07 17.60 7.82
C THR A 181 0.12 16.96 9.21
N PHE A 182 -0.18 15.66 9.31
CA PHE A 182 -0.24 14.96 10.58
C PHE A 182 1.16 14.62 11.10
N SER A 183 1.72 15.49 11.95
CA SER A 183 3.09 15.39 12.48
C SER A 183 3.44 14.04 13.12
N LYS A 184 2.46 13.35 13.74
CA LYS A 184 2.67 12.02 14.32
C LYS A 184 3.05 10.96 13.28
N GLY A 185 2.63 11.09 12.02
CA GLY A 185 3.05 10.19 10.94
C GLY A 185 4.57 10.23 10.75
N TYR A 186 5.14 11.43 10.70
CA TYR A 186 6.58 11.65 10.60
C TYR A 186 7.32 11.18 11.85
N THR A 187 6.78 11.41 13.04
CA THR A 187 7.36 10.90 14.29
C THR A 187 7.46 9.37 14.25
N ARG A 188 6.41 8.67 13.79
CA ARG A 188 6.42 7.20 13.69
C ARG A 188 7.36 6.70 12.60
N LYS A 189 7.35 7.32 11.41
CA LYS A 189 8.26 6.96 10.31
C LYS A 189 9.71 7.13 10.73
N GLY A 190 10.06 8.30 11.28
CA GLY A 190 11.41 8.57 11.75
C GLY A 190 11.85 7.61 12.87
N ALA A 191 10.96 7.27 13.81
CA ALA A 191 11.27 6.31 14.86
C ALA A 191 11.55 4.91 14.28
N VAL A 192 10.76 4.43 13.34
CA VAL A 192 11.00 3.13 12.67
C VAL A 192 12.35 3.14 11.96
N GLN A 193 12.64 4.18 11.15
CA GLN A 193 13.91 4.31 10.44
C GLN A 193 15.09 4.37 11.40
N PHE A 194 14.92 5.06 12.54
CA PHE A 194 15.94 5.08 13.60
C PHE A 194 16.25 3.68 14.14
N PHE A 195 15.23 2.87 14.44
CA PHE A 195 15.40 1.48 14.87
C PHE A 195 15.99 0.58 13.79
N MET A 196 15.73 0.90 12.51
CA MET A 196 16.37 0.26 11.37
C MET A 196 17.84 0.68 11.17
N LYS A 197 18.35 1.54 12.04
CA LYS A 197 19.69 2.17 11.96
C LYS A 197 19.89 3.03 10.69
N GLU A 198 18.79 3.52 10.10
CA GLU A 198 18.80 4.42 8.94
C GLU A 198 18.76 5.89 9.40
N TYR A 199 19.81 6.29 10.13
CA TYR A 199 19.82 7.57 10.85
C TYR A 199 19.68 8.78 9.94
N ASP A 200 20.28 8.76 8.75
CA ASP A 200 20.21 9.85 7.78
C ASP A 200 18.76 10.02 7.27
N LYS A 201 18.10 8.92 6.87
CA LYS A 201 16.70 8.93 6.44
C LYS A 201 15.75 9.34 7.58
N ALA A 202 16.04 8.87 8.80
CA ALA A 202 15.27 9.24 9.99
C ALA A 202 15.38 10.75 10.25
N LEU A 203 16.59 11.32 10.14
CA LEU A 203 16.85 12.75 10.28
C LEU A 203 16.03 13.56 9.27
N GLU A 204 16.09 13.21 7.99
CA GLU A 204 15.30 13.85 6.93
C GLU A 204 13.80 13.79 7.22
N THR A 205 13.31 12.61 7.65
CA THR A 205 11.89 12.42 8.00
C THR A 205 11.45 13.29 9.17
N TYR A 206 12.26 13.38 10.23
CA TYR A 206 11.95 14.25 11.37
C TYR A 206 11.98 15.72 10.98
N GLN A 207 12.94 16.16 10.15
CA GLN A 207 13.01 17.52 9.65
C GLN A 207 11.81 17.87 8.76
N GLU A 208 11.34 16.94 7.93
CA GLU A 208 10.14 17.12 7.15
C GLU A 208 8.91 17.31 8.06
N GLY A 209 8.78 16.49 9.10
CA GLY A 209 7.72 16.64 10.11
C GLY A 209 7.75 18.00 10.81
N LEU A 210 8.94 18.56 11.09
CA LEU A 210 9.09 19.88 11.70
C LEU A 210 8.63 21.03 10.80
N LYS A 211 8.55 20.86 9.49
CA LYS A 211 7.96 21.87 8.59
C LYS A 211 6.45 22.03 8.84
N HIS A 212 5.77 20.97 9.32
CA HIS A 212 4.36 20.99 9.63
C HIS A 212 4.07 21.35 11.10
N ASP A 213 4.97 20.99 12.01
CA ASP A 213 4.84 21.26 13.45
C ASP A 213 6.22 21.56 14.06
N ALA A 214 6.66 22.81 13.92
CA ALA A 214 7.99 23.27 14.28
C ALA A 214 8.34 23.11 15.77
N ASN A 215 7.33 23.10 16.65
CA ASN A 215 7.50 23.04 18.11
C ASN A 215 7.26 21.62 18.66
N ASN A 216 7.13 20.62 17.82
CA ASN A 216 6.89 19.26 18.25
C ASN A 216 8.12 18.66 18.93
N GLN A 217 8.01 18.46 20.25
CA GLN A 217 9.13 17.99 21.07
C GLN A 217 9.59 16.58 20.66
N GLU A 218 8.67 15.68 20.26
CA GLU A 218 9.03 14.32 19.81
C GLU A 218 9.89 14.34 18.53
N LEU A 219 9.59 15.25 17.60
CA LEU A 219 10.36 15.43 16.36
C LEU A 219 11.74 16.03 16.66
N LEU A 220 11.80 17.07 17.51
CA LEU A 220 13.06 17.70 17.93
C LEU A 220 13.99 16.71 18.64
N ASP A 221 13.44 15.91 19.55
CA ASP A 221 14.19 14.85 20.23
C ASP A 221 14.65 13.75 19.25
N GLY A 222 13.82 13.45 18.25
CA GLY A 222 14.18 12.54 17.14
C GLY A 222 15.40 13.04 16.37
N VAL A 223 15.38 14.31 15.93
CA VAL A 223 16.50 14.96 15.24
C VAL A 223 17.78 14.91 16.11
N ARG A 224 17.69 15.30 17.39
CA ARG A 224 18.84 15.29 18.30
C ARG A 224 19.47 13.90 18.39
N ARG A 225 18.66 12.86 18.61
CA ARG A 225 19.12 11.46 18.67
C ARG A 225 19.77 10.99 17.36
N CYS A 226 19.21 11.36 16.22
CA CYS A 226 19.81 11.02 14.92
C CYS A 226 21.19 11.68 14.77
N VAL A 227 21.29 12.99 15.06
CA VAL A 227 22.55 13.74 14.98
C VAL A 227 23.60 13.15 15.94
N GLU A 228 23.22 12.77 17.15
CA GLU A 228 24.12 12.10 18.11
C GLU A 228 24.66 10.78 17.54
N GLN A 229 23.82 9.94 16.94
CA GLN A 229 24.25 8.67 16.35
C GLN A 229 25.13 8.87 15.10
N ILE A 230 24.81 9.84 14.24
CA ILE A 230 25.62 10.20 13.08
C ILE A 230 27.01 10.71 13.54
N ASN A 231 27.03 11.61 14.54
CA ASN A 231 28.28 12.16 15.06
C ASN A 231 29.13 11.08 15.75
N LYS A 232 28.53 10.17 16.52
CA LYS A 232 29.20 9.03 17.10
C LYS A 232 29.88 8.16 16.03
N ALA A 233 29.15 7.92 14.96
CA ALA A 233 29.67 7.18 13.81
C ALA A 233 30.84 7.89 13.10
N ASN A 234 30.75 9.21 12.94
CA ASN A 234 31.78 10.02 12.28
C ASN A 234 33.06 10.16 13.12
N ARG A 235 32.94 10.10 14.44
CA ARG A 235 34.12 10.09 15.37
C ARG A 235 34.82 8.73 15.44
N GLY A 236 34.26 7.69 14.82
CA GLY A 236 34.83 6.34 14.91
C GLY A 236 34.52 5.61 16.20
N ASP A 237 33.59 6.11 17.03
CA ASP A 237 33.19 5.53 18.32
C ASP A 237 32.21 4.35 18.18
N LEU A 238 32.12 3.77 16.98
CA LEU A 238 31.29 2.57 16.70
C LEU A 238 32.05 1.31 17.13
N SER A 239 31.34 0.35 17.70
CA SER A 239 31.91 -0.98 17.91
C SER A 239 32.27 -1.63 16.55
N PRO A 240 33.29 -2.53 16.55
CA PRO A 240 33.68 -3.22 15.31
C PRO A 240 32.51 -3.99 14.63
N GLU A 241 31.56 -4.46 15.44
CA GLU A 241 30.37 -5.17 14.96
C GLU A 241 29.36 -4.20 14.31
N GLU A 242 29.08 -3.07 14.93
CA GLU A 242 28.23 -2.02 14.40
C GLU A 242 28.78 -1.45 13.09
N LEU A 243 30.10 -1.28 13.00
CA LEU A 243 30.77 -0.82 11.78
C LEU A 243 30.61 -1.84 10.64
N LYS A 244 30.80 -3.13 10.91
CA LYS A 244 30.61 -4.19 9.91
C LYS A 244 29.17 -4.28 9.43
N GLU A 245 28.18 -4.22 10.33
CA GLU A 245 26.76 -4.20 9.94
C GLU A 245 26.43 -2.99 9.04
N ARG A 246 26.94 -1.81 9.42
CA ARG A 246 26.72 -0.59 8.65
C ARG A 246 27.33 -0.69 7.26
N GLN A 247 28.56 -1.16 7.15
CA GLN A 247 29.25 -1.41 5.88
C GLN A 247 28.50 -2.44 5.02
N ALA A 248 28.09 -3.56 5.60
CA ALA A 248 27.36 -4.60 4.90
C ALA A 248 26.01 -4.08 4.34
N LYS A 249 25.32 -3.25 5.11
CA LYS A 249 24.07 -2.62 4.67
C LYS A 249 24.31 -1.57 3.58
N ALA A 250 25.35 -0.75 3.74
CA ALA A 250 25.72 0.26 2.75
C ALA A 250 26.16 -0.36 1.40
N MET A 251 26.81 -1.51 1.43
CA MET A 251 27.19 -2.24 0.20
C MET A 251 25.99 -2.79 -0.60
N GLN A 252 24.80 -2.83 0.00
CA GLN A 252 23.56 -3.20 -0.72
C GLN A 252 22.88 -1.98 -1.38
N ASP A 253 23.30 -0.76 -1.04
CA ASP A 253 22.75 0.46 -1.63
C ASP A 253 23.30 0.67 -3.05
N PRO A 254 22.44 0.73 -4.09
CA PRO A 254 22.88 0.94 -5.48
C PRO A 254 23.67 2.24 -5.67
N GLU A 255 23.40 3.28 -4.89
CA GLU A 255 24.11 4.55 -4.99
C GLU A 255 25.55 4.41 -4.48
N ILE A 256 25.74 3.72 -3.37
CA ILE A 256 27.09 3.41 -2.83
C ILE A 256 27.87 2.53 -3.81
N GLN A 257 27.22 1.52 -4.39
CA GLN A 257 27.84 0.66 -5.42
C GLN A 257 28.29 1.48 -6.64
N ASN A 258 27.47 2.40 -7.10
CA ASN A 258 27.81 3.29 -8.22
C ASN A 258 28.99 4.21 -7.88
N ILE A 259 29.03 4.76 -6.67
CA ILE A 259 30.17 5.61 -6.23
C ILE A 259 31.46 4.79 -6.17
N LEU A 260 31.44 3.57 -5.64
CA LEU A 260 32.61 2.70 -5.55
C LEU A 260 33.05 2.13 -6.90
N SER A 261 32.12 2.04 -7.85
CA SER A 261 32.41 1.58 -9.23
C SER A 261 32.96 2.69 -10.12
N ASP A 262 32.76 3.97 -9.75
CA ASP A 262 33.23 5.12 -10.49
C ASP A 262 34.77 5.21 -10.49
N PRO A 263 35.45 5.11 -11.67
CA PRO A 263 36.90 5.16 -11.74
C PRO A 263 37.51 6.44 -11.13
N VAL A 264 36.83 7.58 -11.29
CA VAL A 264 37.25 8.86 -10.74
C VAL A 264 37.21 8.81 -9.21
N MET A 265 36.15 8.24 -8.63
CA MET A 265 36.03 8.11 -7.18
C MET A 265 37.05 7.14 -6.60
N ARG A 266 37.38 6.06 -7.30
CA ARG A 266 38.47 5.14 -6.88
C ARG A 266 39.81 5.86 -6.78
N GLN A 267 40.16 6.69 -7.80
CA GLN A 267 41.39 7.46 -7.77
C GLN A 267 41.36 8.46 -6.59
N VAL A 268 40.24 9.16 -6.40
CA VAL A 268 40.06 10.08 -5.27
C VAL A 268 40.29 9.36 -3.92
N LEU A 269 39.78 8.16 -3.75
CA LEU A 269 39.94 7.38 -2.51
C LEU A 269 41.40 6.94 -2.29
N ILE A 270 42.14 6.62 -3.37
CA ILE A 270 43.58 6.32 -3.32
C ILE A 270 44.34 7.60 -2.91
N ASP A 271 44.04 8.73 -3.54
CA ASP A 271 44.69 10.01 -3.24
C ASP A 271 44.44 10.46 -1.80
N PHE A 272 43.28 10.14 -1.22
CA PHE A 272 42.98 10.38 0.21
C PHE A 272 43.84 9.56 1.15
N GLN A 273 44.34 8.37 0.74
CA GLN A 273 45.21 7.54 1.54
C GLN A 273 46.68 7.91 1.38
N GLU A 274 47.09 8.33 0.18
CA GLU A 274 48.48 8.51 -0.17
C GLU A 274 48.98 9.98 -0.12
N SER A 275 48.09 10.97 -0.35
CA SER A 275 48.48 12.36 -0.47
C SER A 275 47.50 13.36 0.17
N PRO A 276 47.80 13.90 1.38
CA PRO A 276 46.92 14.91 2.00
C PRO A 276 46.70 16.19 1.16
N LYS A 277 47.66 16.55 0.28
CA LYS A 277 47.49 17.71 -0.61
C LYS A 277 46.50 17.45 -1.73
N ALA A 278 46.55 16.27 -2.35
CA ALA A 278 45.60 15.85 -3.38
C ALA A 278 44.19 15.72 -2.79
N ALA A 279 44.06 15.18 -1.56
CA ALA A 279 42.81 15.10 -0.84
C ALA A 279 42.15 16.49 -0.65
N GLN A 280 42.93 17.52 -0.29
CA GLN A 280 42.40 18.88 -0.17
C GLN A 280 41.91 19.48 -1.48
N GLU A 281 42.56 19.17 -2.59
CA GLU A 281 42.11 19.60 -3.94
C GLU A 281 40.77 18.94 -4.30
N HIS A 282 40.64 17.64 -4.05
CA HIS A 282 39.38 16.90 -4.31
C HIS A 282 38.22 17.42 -3.44
N MET A 283 38.48 17.83 -2.21
CA MET A 283 37.46 18.41 -1.31
C MET A 283 36.92 19.76 -1.78
N LYS A 284 37.61 20.46 -2.66
CA LYS A 284 37.12 21.73 -3.27
C LYS A 284 35.96 21.47 -4.26
N ASN A 285 35.85 20.27 -4.79
CA ASN A 285 34.77 19.91 -5.69
C ASN A 285 33.50 19.44 -4.93
N PRO A 286 32.39 20.20 -4.98
CA PRO A 286 31.19 19.87 -4.22
C PRO A 286 30.59 18.51 -4.56
N MET A 287 30.69 18.05 -5.82
CA MET A 287 30.16 16.72 -6.22
C MET A 287 31.01 15.59 -5.64
N VAL A 288 32.32 15.72 -5.60
CA VAL A 288 33.23 14.76 -5.00
C VAL A 288 33.01 14.74 -3.50
N MET A 289 32.93 15.91 -2.87
CA MET A 289 32.69 16.03 -1.42
C MET A 289 31.38 15.37 -0.99
N ASN A 290 30.30 15.54 -1.76
CA ASN A 290 29.01 14.90 -1.50
C ASN A 290 29.10 13.36 -1.54
N LYS A 291 29.84 12.83 -2.56
CA LYS A 291 30.08 11.39 -2.68
C LYS A 291 30.93 10.84 -1.51
N ILE A 292 31.98 11.58 -1.11
CA ILE A 292 32.82 11.22 0.02
C ILE A 292 32.01 11.24 1.32
N GLN A 293 31.19 12.26 1.54
CA GLN A 293 30.35 12.36 2.73
C GLN A 293 29.37 11.18 2.83
N LYS A 294 28.83 10.70 1.71
CA LYS A 294 28.03 9.47 1.66
C LYS A 294 28.84 8.22 2.04
N LEU A 295 30.08 8.09 1.59
CA LEU A 295 30.96 6.96 1.97
C LEU A 295 31.38 7.03 3.44
N VAL A 296 31.57 8.23 3.98
CA VAL A 296 31.85 8.44 5.41
C VAL A 296 30.62 8.10 6.24
N SER A 297 29.44 8.57 5.85
CA SER A 297 28.17 8.22 6.51
C SER A 297 27.85 6.73 6.42
N ALA A 298 28.31 6.05 5.38
CA ALA A 298 28.22 4.59 5.21
C ALA A 298 29.26 3.81 6.06
N GLY A 299 30.22 4.49 6.67
CA GLY A 299 31.30 3.87 7.44
C GLY A 299 32.35 3.16 6.57
N ILE A 300 32.38 3.44 5.27
CA ILE A 300 33.32 2.83 4.30
C ILE A 300 34.66 3.61 4.33
N VAL A 301 34.59 4.93 4.52
CA VAL A 301 35.73 5.82 4.63
C VAL A 301 35.75 6.44 6.02
N GLN A 302 36.92 6.48 6.66
CA GLN A 302 37.14 7.20 7.92
C GLN A 302 38.04 8.40 7.62
N MET A 303 37.54 9.60 7.90
CA MET A 303 38.37 10.80 7.88
C MET A 303 39.13 10.88 9.22
N ARG A 304 40.43 10.64 9.18
CA ARG A 304 41.37 10.84 10.32
C ARG A 304 41.88 12.27 10.32
#